data_f56bbe8e487bb270755f12c865da4383
#
_entry.id   f56bbe8e487bb270755f12c865da4383
#
_cell.length_a   1.000
_cell.length_b   1.000
_cell.length_c   1.000
_cell.angle_alpha   90.00
_cell.angle_beta   90.00
_cell.angle_gamma   90.00
#
_symmetry.space_group_name_H-M   'P 1'
#
loop_
_entity.id
_entity.type
_entity.pdbx_description
1 polymer ?
#
loop_
_entity_poly.entity_id
_entity_poly.type
_entity_poly.pdbx_seq_one_letter_code
_entity_poly.pdbx_strand_id
1 'polypeptide(L)'
;ELGVLQSLLAYHDAQMDYATQDHNGNGALEYAQRIFSEPGKHDGLYWDDDGDGDVSPLGPLFGQDVVGDAWYGYHFRILDAQGPSAPGGAYSYLIGNQMSRGFAMVAWPAKYDDTGVMSFMISHDGQVFEKDLGPHGDRLAKEMKRFDPDDSWKVVDVAAGD
;
A
#
# COMPACT_ATOMS: atom_id res chain seq x y z
N GLU A 1 11.84 10.44 3.56
CA GLU A 1 11.04 9.35 4.16
C GLU A 1 9.68 9.83 4.68
N LEU A 2 9.56 11.12 5.04
CA LEU A 2 8.28 11.66 5.47
C LEU A 2 7.20 11.54 4.39
N GLY A 3 7.56 11.81 3.13
CA GLY A 3 6.62 11.65 2.03
C GLY A 3 6.11 10.23 1.86
N VAL A 4 6.98 9.25 2.13
CA VAL A 4 6.61 7.83 2.08
C VAL A 4 5.63 7.47 3.19
N LEU A 5 5.87 7.96 4.42
CA LEU A 5 4.95 7.73 5.54
C LEU A 5 3.58 8.32 5.25
N GLN A 6 3.53 9.53 4.71
CA GLN A 6 2.28 10.17 4.31
C GLN A 6 1.58 9.40 3.19
N SER A 7 2.35 8.84 2.26
CA SER A 7 1.80 8.02 1.17
C SER A 7 1.17 6.73 1.70
N LEU A 8 1.81 6.07 2.68
CA LEU A 8 1.26 4.87 3.29
C LEU A 8 -0.05 5.16 4.04
N LEU A 9 -0.11 6.27 4.75
CA LEU A 9 -1.34 6.68 5.42
C LEU A 9 -2.43 7.03 4.42
N ALA A 10 -2.06 7.70 3.32
CA ALA A 10 -3.01 8.01 2.24
C ALA A 10 -3.51 6.74 1.58
N TYR A 11 -2.64 5.74 1.40
CA TYR A 11 -3.03 4.43 0.89
C TYR A 11 -4.06 3.77 1.81
N HIS A 12 -3.82 3.79 3.12
CA HIS A 12 -4.76 3.21 4.09
C HIS A 12 -6.14 3.86 3.96
N ASP A 13 -6.18 5.19 3.95
CA ASP A 13 -7.43 5.92 3.84
C ASP A 13 -8.12 5.68 2.49
N ALA A 14 -7.32 5.59 1.41
CA ALA A 14 -7.85 5.32 0.08
C ALA A 14 -8.48 3.94 -0.01
N GLN A 15 -7.90 2.93 0.64
CA GLN A 15 -8.49 1.59 0.68
C GLN A 15 -9.82 1.59 1.43
N MET A 16 -9.89 2.30 2.55
CA MET A 16 -11.14 2.40 3.30
C MET A 16 -12.23 3.08 2.47
N ASP A 17 -11.87 4.10 1.70
CA ASP A 17 -12.80 4.79 0.81
C ASP A 17 -13.23 3.90 -0.37
N TYR A 18 -12.26 3.22 -1.00
CA TYR A 18 -12.52 2.34 -2.13
C TYR A 18 -13.54 1.25 -1.78
N ALA A 19 -13.42 0.68 -0.59
CA ALA A 19 -14.27 -0.43 -0.16
C ALA A 19 -15.70 0.00 0.18
N THR A 20 -16.04 1.29 0.12
CA THR A 20 -17.42 1.75 0.35
C THR A 20 -18.32 1.58 -0.87
N GLN A 21 -17.77 1.25 -2.03
CA GLN A 21 -18.52 1.13 -3.29
C GLN A 21 -18.09 -0.13 -4.05
N ASP A 22 -19.01 -0.68 -4.83
CA ASP A 22 -18.73 -1.80 -5.72
C ASP A 22 -18.22 -1.25 -7.06
N HIS A 23 -16.89 -1.29 -7.25
CA HIS A 23 -16.25 -0.69 -8.43
C HIS A 23 -16.19 -1.62 -9.64
N ASN A 24 -16.42 -2.91 -9.47
CA ASN A 24 -16.30 -3.88 -10.57
C ASN A 24 -17.62 -4.57 -10.92
N GLY A 25 -18.72 -4.19 -10.25
CA GLY A 25 -20.04 -4.71 -10.58
C GLY A 25 -20.29 -6.15 -10.16
N ASN A 26 -19.48 -6.72 -9.25
CA ASN A 26 -19.65 -8.11 -8.83
C ASN A 26 -20.61 -8.30 -7.66
N GLY A 27 -21.20 -7.22 -7.14
CA GLY A 27 -22.15 -7.27 -6.04
C GLY A 27 -21.53 -7.35 -4.66
N ALA A 28 -20.20 -7.25 -4.54
CA ALA A 28 -19.47 -7.31 -3.26
C ALA A 28 -18.62 -6.08 -3.07
N LEU A 29 -18.42 -5.69 -1.81
CA LEU A 29 -17.47 -4.64 -1.46
C LEU A 29 -16.12 -5.28 -1.17
N GLU A 30 -15.05 -4.70 -1.73
CA GLU A 30 -13.70 -5.23 -1.59
C GLU A 30 -12.68 -4.11 -1.62
N TYR A 31 -11.45 -4.40 -1.16
CA TYR A 31 -10.31 -3.49 -1.27
C TYR A 31 -9.65 -3.63 -2.64
N ALA A 32 -8.93 -2.59 -3.05
CA ALA A 32 -8.23 -2.59 -4.33
C ALA A 32 -6.98 -3.47 -4.28
N GLN A 33 -6.75 -4.24 -5.33
CA GLN A 33 -5.56 -5.09 -5.45
C GLN A 33 -4.48 -4.44 -6.29
N ARG A 34 -4.72 -3.22 -6.78
CA ARG A 34 -3.77 -2.47 -7.59
C ARG A 34 -3.88 -0.98 -7.24
N ILE A 35 -2.78 -0.27 -7.41
CA ILE A 35 -2.73 1.17 -7.15
C ILE A 35 -3.38 1.92 -8.31
N PHE A 36 -2.90 1.70 -9.54
CA PHE A 36 -3.46 2.34 -10.73
C PHE A 36 -4.51 1.45 -11.38
N SER A 37 -5.66 2.06 -11.68
CA SER A 37 -6.69 1.38 -12.44
C SER A 37 -6.22 1.14 -13.89
N GLU A 38 -6.75 0.08 -14.50
CA GLU A 38 -6.58 -0.11 -15.94
C GLU A 38 -7.27 1.05 -16.69
N PRO A 39 -6.75 1.44 -17.86
CA PRO A 39 -7.38 2.51 -18.65
C PRO A 39 -8.86 2.26 -18.87
N GLY A 40 -9.67 3.27 -18.53
CA GLY A 40 -11.11 3.20 -18.67
C GLY A 40 -11.84 2.44 -17.57
N LYS A 41 -11.12 2.00 -16.51
CA LYS A 41 -11.70 1.27 -15.39
C LYS A 41 -11.44 2.00 -14.06
N HIS A 42 -12.19 1.62 -13.03
CA HIS A 42 -12.00 2.09 -11.66
C HIS A 42 -11.71 0.88 -10.74
N ASP A 43 -10.75 0.05 -11.14
CA ASP A 43 -10.39 -1.18 -10.44
C ASP A 43 -9.12 -1.06 -9.59
N GLY A 44 -8.58 0.16 -9.44
CA GLY A 44 -7.48 0.48 -8.54
C GLY A 44 -7.79 1.72 -7.72
N LEU A 45 -6.82 2.19 -6.93
CA LEU A 45 -7.02 3.33 -6.05
C LEU A 45 -6.93 4.68 -6.76
N TYR A 46 -6.31 4.71 -7.93
CA TYR A 46 -6.14 5.94 -8.70
C TYR A 46 -6.63 5.74 -10.14
N TRP A 47 -7.36 6.73 -10.62
CA TRP A 47 -7.72 6.86 -12.04
C TRP A 47 -7.78 8.34 -12.37
N ASP A 48 -7.59 8.65 -13.66
CA ASP A 48 -7.69 10.01 -14.13
C ASP A 48 -9.15 10.47 -14.12
N ASP A 49 -9.35 11.77 -13.91
CA ASP A 49 -10.66 12.37 -13.98
C ASP A 49 -11.16 12.28 -15.44
N ASP A 50 -12.20 11.48 -15.64
CA ASP A 50 -12.82 11.25 -16.96
C ASP A 50 -14.11 12.05 -17.15
N GLY A 51 -14.43 12.94 -16.21
CA GLY A 51 -15.59 13.81 -16.30
C GLY A 51 -16.89 13.20 -15.83
N ASP A 52 -16.88 11.98 -15.26
CA ASP A 52 -18.10 11.36 -14.77
C ASP A 52 -18.44 11.74 -13.32
N GLY A 53 -17.59 12.54 -12.67
CA GLY A 53 -17.80 12.98 -11.29
C GLY A 53 -17.35 11.98 -10.25
N ASP A 54 -16.82 10.82 -10.64
CA ASP A 54 -16.32 9.80 -9.73
C ASP A 54 -14.84 10.05 -9.46
N VAL A 55 -14.52 10.54 -8.27
CA VAL A 55 -13.17 10.95 -7.89
C VAL A 55 -12.43 9.74 -7.31
N SER A 56 -11.19 9.51 -7.77
CA SER A 56 -10.40 8.40 -7.28
C SER A 56 -10.04 8.57 -5.80
N PRO A 57 -9.99 7.48 -5.00
CA PRO A 57 -9.62 7.55 -3.59
C PRO A 57 -8.24 8.14 -3.34
N LEU A 58 -7.24 7.78 -4.16
CA LEU A 58 -5.96 8.46 -4.16
C LEU A 58 -6.06 9.67 -5.08
N GLY A 59 -5.90 10.86 -4.51
CA GLY A 59 -6.02 12.10 -5.25
C GLY A 59 -4.80 12.41 -6.11
N PRO A 60 -4.79 13.58 -6.76
CA PRO A 60 -3.72 13.95 -7.68
C PRO A 60 -2.34 14.04 -7.03
N LEU A 61 -2.26 14.19 -5.71
CA LEU A 61 -0.99 14.30 -5.00
C LEU A 61 -0.13 13.04 -5.14
N PHE A 62 -0.76 11.87 -5.23
CA PHE A 62 -0.04 10.61 -5.29
C PHE A 62 0.67 10.41 -6.64
N GLY A 63 0.21 11.06 -7.68
CA GLY A 63 0.81 10.94 -9.00
C GLY A 63 1.87 11.97 -9.34
N GLN A 64 2.13 12.95 -8.47
CA GLN A 64 2.94 14.11 -8.83
C GLN A 64 4.45 13.88 -8.77
N ASP A 65 4.95 13.08 -7.84
CA ASP A 65 6.39 12.90 -7.64
C ASP A 65 6.88 11.54 -8.15
N VAL A 66 6.30 11.11 -9.26
CA VAL A 66 6.68 9.83 -9.89
C VAL A 66 7.92 10.04 -10.76
N VAL A 67 8.96 9.25 -10.52
CA VAL A 67 10.14 9.16 -11.37
C VAL A 67 10.26 7.69 -11.77
N GLY A 68 9.98 7.38 -13.04
CA GLY A 68 9.86 6.00 -13.49
C GLY A 68 8.65 5.34 -12.82
N ASP A 69 8.88 4.29 -12.04
CA ASP A 69 7.86 3.57 -11.28
C ASP A 69 8.02 3.79 -9.77
N ALA A 70 8.69 4.88 -9.36
CA ALA A 70 8.92 5.21 -7.96
C ALA A 70 8.30 6.55 -7.59
N TRP A 71 7.74 6.65 -6.36
CA TRP A 71 7.22 7.88 -5.78
C TRP A 71 8.09 8.26 -4.58
N TYR A 72 8.49 9.54 -4.51
CA TYR A 72 9.35 10.03 -3.41
C TYR A 72 10.63 9.21 -3.25
N GLY A 73 11.13 8.61 -4.37
CA GLY A 73 12.31 7.76 -4.35
C GLY A 73 12.06 6.35 -3.81
N TYR A 74 10.81 5.91 -3.71
CA TYR A 74 10.42 4.60 -3.18
C TYR A 74 9.54 3.85 -4.17
N HIS A 75 9.64 2.53 -4.16
CA HIS A 75 8.69 1.63 -4.81
C HIS A 75 7.63 1.20 -3.80
N PHE A 76 6.43 0.96 -4.28
CA PHE A 76 5.28 0.54 -3.46
C PHE A 76 4.64 -0.71 -4.06
N ARG A 77 4.20 -1.61 -3.19
CA ARG A 77 3.55 -2.84 -3.63
C ARG A 77 2.48 -3.27 -2.65
N ILE A 78 1.29 -3.61 -3.16
CA ILE A 78 0.19 -4.11 -2.34
C ILE A 78 0.45 -5.58 -2.00
N LEU A 79 0.23 -5.93 -0.73
CA LEU A 79 0.32 -7.30 -0.22
C LEU A 79 -1.10 -7.82 0.02
N ASP A 80 -1.33 -9.09 -0.27
CA ASP A 80 -2.67 -9.70 -0.21
C ASP A 80 -2.83 -10.75 0.89
N ALA A 81 -1.91 -10.78 1.86
CA ALA A 81 -1.96 -11.71 2.98
C ALA A 81 -1.16 -11.17 4.16
N GLN A 82 -1.40 -11.71 5.34
CA GLN A 82 -0.58 -11.38 6.52
C GLN A 82 -0.03 -12.65 7.15
N GLY A 83 1.07 -12.48 7.90
CA GLY A 83 1.78 -13.55 8.57
C GLY A 83 1.40 -13.68 10.04
N PRO A 84 2.03 -14.63 10.76
CA PRO A 84 1.65 -14.96 12.14
C PRO A 84 1.93 -13.86 13.16
N SER A 85 2.84 -12.92 12.85
CA SER A 85 3.16 -11.83 13.77
C SER A 85 2.20 -10.64 13.65
N ALA A 86 1.32 -10.64 12.66
CA ALA A 86 0.33 -9.58 12.50
C ALA A 86 -0.86 -9.79 13.43
N PRO A 87 -1.56 -8.72 13.85
CA PRO A 87 -2.77 -8.86 14.64
C PRO A 87 -3.79 -9.77 13.94
N GLY A 88 -4.30 -10.77 14.65
CA GLY A 88 -5.22 -11.76 14.09
C GLY A 88 -4.56 -12.99 13.51
N GLY A 89 -3.21 -13.03 13.44
CA GLY A 89 -2.47 -14.18 12.94
C GLY A 89 -2.40 -14.26 11.43
N ALA A 90 -1.87 -15.36 10.91
CA ALA A 90 -1.67 -15.54 9.48
C ALA A 90 -2.98 -15.86 8.76
N TYR A 91 -3.29 -15.11 7.72
CA TYR A 91 -4.42 -15.42 6.83
C TYR A 91 -4.29 -14.65 5.51
N SER A 92 -4.98 -15.14 4.49
CA SER A 92 -5.07 -14.45 3.20
C SER A 92 -6.15 -13.38 3.26
N TYR A 93 -5.89 -12.22 2.65
CA TYR A 93 -6.91 -11.18 2.49
C TYR A 93 -7.90 -11.50 1.37
N LEU A 94 -7.60 -12.52 0.57
CA LEU A 94 -8.41 -12.90 -0.57
C LEU A 94 -9.45 -13.95 -0.17
N ILE A 95 -10.67 -13.78 -0.67
CA ILE A 95 -11.70 -14.82 -0.72
C ILE A 95 -11.96 -15.03 -2.20
N GLY A 96 -11.48 -16.17 -2.74
CA GLY A 96 -11.41 -16.34 -4.18
C GLY A 96 -10.47 -15.32 -4.78
N ASN A 97 -10.95 -14.49 -5.70
CA ASN A 97 -10.16 -13.42 -6.31
C ASN A 97 -10.53 -12.03 -5.77
N GLN A 98 -11.28 -11.95 -4.67
CA GLN A 98 -11.72 -10.69 -4.05
C GLN A 98 -10.93 -10.41 -2.78
N MET A 99 -10.34 -9.21 -2.66
CA MET A 99 -9.60 -8.81 -1.47
C MET A 99 -10.56 -8.13 -0.49
N SER A 100 -11.24 -8.94 0.32
CA SER A 100 -12.30 -8.47 1.22
C SER A 100 -11.98 -8.63 2.70
N ARG A 101 -10.86 -9.27 3.07
CA ARG A 101 -10.53 -9.56 4.47
C ARG A 101 -9.46 -8.65 5.05
N GLY A 102 -8.92 -7.73 4.27
CA GLY A 102 -7.89 -6.80 4.71
C GLY A 102 -7.04 -6.33 3.55
N PHE A 103 -6.02 -5.55 3.86
CA PHE A 103 -5.06 -5.06 2.87
C PHE A 103 -3.75 -4.72 3.56
N ALA A 104 -2.67 -4.66 2.80
CA ALA A 104 -1.37 -4.21 3.27
C ALA A 104 -0.55 -3.68 2.11
N MET A 105 0.53 -2.97 2.44
CA MET A 105 1.45 -2.42 1.46
C MET A 105 2.85 -2.41 2.03
N VAL A 106 3.85 -2.68 1.18
CA VAL A 106 5.26 -2.51 1.48
C VAL A 106 5.83 -1.42 0.59
N ALA A 107 6.71 -0.58 1.16
CA ALA A 107 7.44 0.46 0.43
C ALA A 107 8.93 0.29 0.72
N TRP A 108 9.76 0.41 -0.32
CA TRP A 108 11.20 0.26 -0.17
C TRP A 108 11.94 1.24 -1.07
N PRO A 109 13.19 1.64 -0.69
CA PRO A 109 13.95 2.60 -1.48
C PRO A 109 14.20 2.11 -2.91
N ALA A 110 13.99 2.98 -3.88
CA ALA A 110 14.34 2.69 -5.27
C ALA A 110 15.85 2.50 -5.43
N LYS A 111 16.64 3.28 -4.66
CA LYS A 111 18.08 3.15 -4.58
C LYS A 111 18.49 3.20 -3.12
N TYR A 112 18.88 2.07 -2.56
CA TYR A 112 19.26 1.96 -1.16
C TYR A 112 20.42 2.91 -0.84
N ASP A 113 20.30 3.60 0.30
CA ASP A 113 21.28 4.59 0.82
C ASP A 113 21.43 5.85 -0.05
N ASP A 114 20.59 5.97 -1.08
CA ASP A 114 20.52 7.18 -1.93
C ASP A 114 19.15 7.84 -1.79
N THR A 115 18.07 7.15 -2.19
CA THR A 115 16.73 7.70 -2.06
C THR A 115 16.09 7.39 -0.71
N GLY A 116 16.67 6.48 0.06
CA GLY A 116 16.24 6.15 1.41
C GLY A 116 16.98 4.95 1.96
N VAL A 117 16.82 4.68 3.24
CA VAL A 117 17.43 3.55 3.95
C VAL A 117 16.37 2.58 4.44
N MET A 118 15.37 3.06 5.15
CA MET A 118 14.33 2.23 5.74
C MET A 118 13.29 1.81 4.71
N SER A 119 12.84 0.56 4.82
CA SER A 119 11.64 0.09 4.17
C SER A 119 10.49 0.14 5.18
N PHE A 120 9.27 0.29 4.68
CA PHE A 120 8.08 0.48 5.52
C PHE A 120 6.98 -0.45 5.08
N MET A 121 6.09 -0.79 6.01
CA MET A 121 4.86 -1.49 5.65
C MET A 121 3.71 -1.08 6.57
N ILE A 122 2.50 -1.19 6.05
CA ILE A 122 1.26 -0.85 6.75
C ILE A 122 0.20 -1.89 6.38
N SER A 123 -0.73 -2.14 7.29
CA SER A 123 -1.90 -2.97 6.99
C SER A 123 -3.17 -2.23 7.35
N HIS A 124 -4.29 -2.93 7.22
CA HIS A 124 -5.61 -2.35 7.50
C HIS A 124 -5.81 -1.91 8.96
N ASP A 125 -4.96 -2.34 9.89
CA ASP A 125 -5.02 -1.84 11.27
C ASP A 125 -4.36 -0.47 11.45
N GLY A 126 -3.70 0.06 10.40
CA GLY A 126 -3.21 1.43 10.38
C GLY A 126 -1.83 1.66 11.00
N GLN A 127 -1.20 0.63 11.57
CA GLN A 127 0.12 0.76 12.17
C GLN A 127 1.21 0.64 11.10
N VAL A 128 2.15 1.60 11.08
CA VAL A 128 3.32 1.57 10.19
C VAL A 128 4.49 0.93 10.91
N PHE A 129 5.22 0.08 10.20
CA PHE A 129 6.46 -0.56 10.67
C PHE A 129 7.61 -0.20 9.74
N GLU A 130 8.83 -0.17 10.28
CA GLU A 130 10.04 0.10 9.49
C GLU A 130 11.12 -0.93 9.76
N LYS A 131 11.97 -1.15 8.76
CA LYS A 131 13.12 -2.04 8.85
C LYS A 131 14.12 -1.67 7.76
N ASP A 132 15.42 -1.72 8.11
CA ASP A 132 16.49 -1.60 7.13
C ASP A 132 16.71 -2.97 6.48
N LEU A 133 16.21 -3.13 5.25
CA LEU A 133 16.38 -4.38 4.49
C LEU A 133 17.75 -4.51 3.85
N GLY A 134 18.57 -3.45 3.92
CA GLY A 134 19.92 -3.46 3.36
C GLY A 134 19.96 -3.29 1.85
N PRO A 135 21.15 -3.46 1.25
CA PRO A 135 21.33 -3.21 -0.18
C PRO A 135 20.59 -4.19 -1.09
N HIS A 136 20.08 -5.29 -0.56
CA HIS A 136 19.29 -6.27 -1.31
C HIS A 136 17.79 -6.11 -1.06
N GLY A 137 17.38 -4.97 -0.48
CA GLY A 137 16.00 -4.70 -0.11
C GLY A 137 15.02 -4.76 -1.27
N ASP A 138 15.45 -4.33 -2.46
CA ASP A 138 14.60 -4.40 -3.66
C ASP A 138 14.15 -5.84 -3.94
N ARG A 139 15.09 -6.79 -3.91
CA ARG A 139 14.78 -8.20 -4.12
C ARG A 139 13.90 -8.75 -3.00
N LEU A 140 14.27 -8.45 -1.75
CA LEU A 140 13.53 -8.95 -0.58
C LEU A 140 12.08 -8.44 -0.57
N ALA A 141 11.88 -7.17 -0.89
CA ALA A 141 10.54 -6.59 -0.92
C ALA A 141 9.70 -7.14 -2.07
N LYS A 142 10.30 -7.36 -3.24
CA LYS A 142 9.60 -7.94 -4.40
C LYS A 142 9.18 -9.39 -4.15
N GLU A 143 9.94 -10.13 -3.35
CA GLU A 143 9.63 -11.50 -2.98
C GLU A 143 8.69 -11.61 -1.79
N MET A 144 8.43 -10.52 -1.08
CA MET A 144 7.55 -10.50 0.08
C MET A 144 6.12 -10.79 -0.33
N LYS A 145 5.48 -11.77 0.35
CA LYS A 145 4.11 -12.18 0.03
C LYS A 145 3.12 -11.82 1.12
N ARG A 146 3.60 -11.52 2.33
CA ARG A 146 2.74 -11.31 3.49
C ARG A 146 3.23 -10.14 4.31
N PHE A 147 2.28 -9.41 4.88
CA PHE A 147 2.54 -8.42 5.92
C PHE A 147 2.81 -9.19 7.22
N ASP A 148 4.06 -9.26 7.63
CA ASP A 148 4.46 -10.02 8.81
C ASP A 148 5.39 -9.18 9.68
N PRO A 149 4.85 -8.36 10.59
CA PRO A 149 5.66 -7.48 11.43
C PRO A 149 6.24 -8.23 12.62
N ASP A 150 7.25 -9.07 12.36
CA ASP A 150 7.96 -9.79 13.39
C ASP A 150 8.88 -8.84 14.19
N ASP A 151 9.67 -9.39 15.12
CA ASP A 151 10.51 -8.58 16.02
C ASP A 151 11.60 -7.79 15.30
N SER A 152 11.88 -8.12 14.02
CA SER A 152 12.88 -7.38 13.22
C SER A 152 12.32 -6.07 12.65
N TRP A 153 11.00 -5.88 12.69
CA TRP A 153 10.34 -4.64 12.29
C TRP A 153 10.03 -3.79 13.50
N LYS A 154 10.23 -2.48 13.38
CA LYS A 154 9.97 -1.52 14.46
C LYS A 154 8.73 -0.71 14.16
N VAL A 155 7.94 -0.45 15.19
CA VAL A 155 6.78 0.44 15.08
C VAL A 155 7.24 1.87 14.80
N VAL A 156 6.60 2.52 13.84
CA VAL A 156 6.78 3.94 13.57
C VAL A 156 5.57 4.67 14.15
N ASP A 157 5.81 5.57 15.09
CA ASP A 157 4.74 6.39 15.66
C ASP A 157 4.56 7.64 14.80
N VAL A 158 3.69 7.53 13.80
CA VAL A 158 3.46 8.63 12.85
C VAL A 158 2.68 9.77 13.51
N ALA A 159 1.80 9.44 14.44
CA ALA A 159 0.97 10.45 15.12
C ALA A 159 1.82 11.36 16.01
N ALA A 160 2.88 10.84 16.63
CA ALA A 160 3.77 11.65 17.48
C ALA A 160 4.72 12.52 16.67
N GLY A 161 4.88 12.25 15.38
CA GLY A 161 5.72 13.03 14.49
C GLY A 161 5.06 14.26 13.91
N ASP A 162 3.81 14.47 14.21
CA ASP A 162 3.04 15.60 13.69
C ASP A 162 3.41 16.93 14.36
#